data_ac6bfe8c8993c50043bb208628eb1767
#
_entry.id   ac6bfe8c8993c50043bb208628eb1767
#
_cell.length_a   1.000
_cell.length_b   1.000
_cell.length_c   1.000
_cell.angle_alpha   90.00
_cell.angle_beta   90.00
_cell.angle_gamma   90.00
#
_symmetry.space_group_name_H-M   'P 1'
#
loop_
_entity.id
_entity.type
_entity.pdbx_description
1 polymer ?
#
loop_
_entity_poly.entity_id
_entity_poly.type
_entity_poly.pdbx_seq_one_letter_code
_entity_poly.pdbx_strand_id
1 'polypeptide(L)'
;GYSNGFEMTIHGPNDRYINDAKIAEALAQMFSRIGIKAKVETMPKAVYFKRASRGGPNKSPEFSFMVLGWGAGSGEASSPLRALLHTYDKSIGMGRANRGRHSDPVVDKLIQKALGTVDSDARGKLLAEATEISVGKNYGVIPIHYQMNTWAAKSSCSYTPRTDERTIATYLNCK
;
A
#
# COMPACT_ATOMS: atom_id res chain seq x y z
N GLY A 1 -13.47 18.11 -15.67
CA GLY A 1 -13.66 17.95 -14.25
C GLY A 1 -15.05 17.45 -13.91
N TYR A 2 -15.22 17.08 -12.68
CA TYR A 2 -16.49 16.58 -12.12
C TYR A 2 -17.10 17.67 -11.23
N SER A 3 -17.56 18.76 -11.80
CA SER A 3 -18.12 19.92 -11.07
C SER A 3 -19.28 19.55 -10.14
N ASN A 4 -20.03 18.50 -10.48
CA ASN A 4 -21.16 17.99 -9.68
C ASN A 4 -20.76 16.81 -8.75
N GLY A 5 -19.46 16.55 -8.62
CA GLY A 5 -18.95 15.39 -7.91
C GLY A 5 -19.23 14.06 -8.64
N PHE A 6 -18.96 12.95 -7.94
CA PHE A 6 -19.26 11.60 -8.42
C PHE A 6 -19.44 10.65 -7.23
N GLU A 7 -19.93 9.44 -7.52
CA GLU A 7 -20.07 8.40 -6.50
C GLU A 7 -18.97 7.34 -6.66
N MET A 8 -18.45 6.84 -5.53
CA MET A 8 -17.52 5.71 -5.52
C MET A 8 -17.71 4.86 -4.27
N THR A 9 -17.11 3.67 -4.25
CA THR A 9 -17.02 2.84 -3.04
C THR A 9 -15.58 2.70 -2.61
N ILE A 10 -15.29 3.00 -1.35
CA ILE A 10 -14.01 2.72 -0.70
C ILE A 10 -14.10 1.32 -0.10
N HIS A 11 -13.27 0.40 -0.58
CA HIS A 11 -13.19 -0.95 -0.03
C HIS A 11 -12.00 -1.06 0.92
N GLY A 12 -12.20 -1.73 2.05
CA GLY A 12 -11.16 -1.92 3.06
C GLY A 12 -11.30 -3.25 3.82
N PRO A 13 -10.20 -3.76 4.41
CA PRO A 13 -10.32 -4.78 5.43
C PRO A 13 -10.85 -4.17 6.73
N ASN A 14 -11.29 -5.02 7.68
CA ASN A 14 -11.71 -4.59 9.03
C ASN A 14 -11.00 -5.37 10.14
N ASP A 15 -10.01 -6.19 9.79
CA ASP A 15 -9.25 -7.04 10.72
C ASP A 15 -7.77 -7.20 10.30
N ARG A 16 -7.23 -6.25 9.50
CA ARG A 16 -5.85 -6.36 8.96
C ARG A 16 -4.91 -5.29 9.46
N TYR A 17 -5.35 -4.04 9.52
CA TYR A 17 -4.55 -2.89 9.92
C TYR A 17 -5.15 -2.20 11.12
N ILE A 18 -4.35 -1.42 11.85
CA ILE A 18 -4.84 -0.63 12.97
C ILE A 18 -5.87 0.38 12.46
N ASN A 19 -7.09 0.30 12.99
CA ASN A 19 -8.21 1.19 12.66
C ASN A 19 -8.61 1.20 11.15
N ASP A 20 -8.36 0.15 10.41
CA ASP A 20 -8.60 0.09 8.95
C ASP A 20 -10.03 0.48 8.54
N ALA A 21 -11.07 -0.03 9.18
CA ALA A 21 -12.45 0.37 8.92
C ALA A 21 -12.68 1.87 9.21
N LYS A 22 -12.18 2.38 10.33
CA LYS A 22 -12.31 3.80 10.70
C LYS A 22 -11.54 4.73 9.77
N ILE A 23 -10.42 4.29 9.22
CA ILE A 23 -9.68 5.02 8.19
C ILE A 23 -10.54 5.15 6.93
N ALA A 24 -11.17 4.07 6.48
CA ALA A 24 -12.06 4.12 5.32
C ALA A 24 -13.25 5.07 5.53
N GLU A 25 -13.85 5.07 6.72
CA GLU A 25 -14.93 5.99 7.11
C GLU A 25 -14.46 7.45 7.12
N ALA A 26 -13.29 7.73 7.70
CA ALA A 26 -12.71 9.07 7.74
C ALA A 26 -12.41 9.59 6.32
N LEU A 27 -11.88 8.74 5.43
CA LEU A 27 -11.67 9.09 4.03
C LEU A 27 -12.98 9.44 3.33
N ALA A 28 -14.04 8.66 3.53
CA ALA A 28 -15.36 8.96 2.97
C ALA A 28 -15.89 10.32 3.42
N GLN A 29 -15.71 10.66 4.70
CA GLN A 29 -16.07 11.99 5.23
C GLN A 29 -15.22 13.11 4.60
N MET A 30 -13.92 12.89 4.40
CA MET A 30 -13.06 13.88 3.73
C MET A 30 -13.48 14.09 2.28
N PHE A 31 -13.76 13.04 1.56
CA PHE A 31 -14.23 13.10 0.17
C PHE A 31 -15.58 13.81 0.02
N SER A 32 -16.48 13.64 0.98
CA SER A 32 -17.79 14.33 0.95
C SER A 32 -17.65 15.85 0.97
N ARG A 33 -16.62 16.38 1.61
CA ARG A 33 -16.36 17.83 1.68
C ARG A 33 -15.99 18.46 0.34
N ILE A 34 -15.56 17.65 -0.61
CA ILE A 34 -15.20 18.06 -1.97
C ILE A 34 -16.21 17.55 -3.03
N GLY A 35 -17.40 17.13 -2.58
CA GLY A 35 -18.49 16.72 -3.47
C GLY A 35 -18.44 15.27 -3.94
N ILE A 36 -17.52 14.44 -3.43
CA ILE A 36 -17.44 13.02 -3.78
C ILE A 36 -18.28 12.22 -2.78
N LYS A 37 -19.28 11.49 -3.27
CA LYS A 37 -20.12 10.61 -2.45
C LYS A 37 -19.45 9.23 -2.33
N ALA A 38 -18.68 9.03 -1.29
CA ALA A 38 -17.99 7.76 -1.04
C ALA A 38 -18.83 6.86 -0.12
N LYS A 39 -19.18 5.68 -0.60
CA LYS A 39 -19.69 4.56 0.22
C LYS A 39 -18.50 3.81 0.80
N VAL A 40 -18.65 3.24 2.00
CA VAL A 40 -17.61 2.41 2.63
C VAL A 40 -18.11 0.98 2.69
N GLU A 41 -17.30 0.05 2.17
CA GLU A 41 -17.53 -1.38 2.29
C GLU A 41 -16.30 -2.03 2.90
N THR A 42 -16.42 -2.54 4.14
CA THR A 42 -15.34 -3.25 4.82
C THR A 42 -15.68 -4.73 5.00
N MET A 43 -14.65 -5.56 5.02
CA MET A 43 -14.80 -6.99 5.14
C MET A 43 -13.56 -7.65 5.76
N PRO A 44 -13.66 -8.90 6.27
CA PRO A 44 -12.51 -9.64 6.77
C PRO A 44 -11.41 -9.76 5.70
N LYS A 45 -10.16 -9.65 6.13
CA LYS A 45 -8.97 -9.64 5.23
C LYS A 45 -8.94 -10.77 4.22
N ALA A 46 -9.37 -11.97 4.59
CA ALA A 46 -9.37 -13.13 3.69
C ALA A 46 -10.30 -12.92 2.50
N VAL A 47 -11.50 -12.37 2.74
CA VAL A 47 -12.49 -12.01 1.71
C VAL A 47 -11.97 -10.81 0.91
N TYR A 48 -11.50 -9.78 1.62
CA TYR A 48 -10.98 -8.55 1.02
C TYR A 48 -9.87 -8.82 -0.02
N PHE A 49 -8.81 -9.51 0.35
CA PHE A 49 -7.70 -9.76 -0.57
C PHE A 49 -8.04 -10.74 -1.69
N LYS A 50 -8.99 -11.67 -1.47
CA LYS A 50 -9.50 -12.54 -2.52
C LYS A 50 -10.26 -11.70 -3.57
N ARG A 51 -11.20 -10.87 -3.16
CA ARG A 51 -11.97 -9.99 -4.05
C ARG A 51 -11.06 -8.95 -4.72
N ALA A 52 -10.20 -8.26 -3.96
CA ALA A 52 -9.25 -7.29 -4.49
C ALA A 52 -8.32 -7.86 -5.58
N SER A 53 -8.05 -9.15 -5.58
CA SER A 53 -7.14 -9.79 -6.54
C SER A 53 -7.86 -10.51 -7.68
N ARG A 54 -9.04 -11.10 -7.41
CA ARG A 54 -9.71 -12.05 -8.32
C ARG A 54 -11.23 -12.01 -8.25
N GLY A 55 -11.83 -11.01 -7.63
CA GLY A 55 -13.29 -10.91 -7.45
C GLY A 55 -14.01 -10.39 -8.69
N GLY A 56 -13.34 -9.69 -9.56
CA GLY A 56 -13.89 -9.14 -10.79
C GLY A 56 -14.00 -10.16 -11.93
N PRO A 57 -14.58 -9.73 -13.07
CA PRO A 57 -14.71 -10.57 -14.26
C PRO A 57 -13.37 -11.16 -14.70
N ASN A 58 -13.40 -12.39 -15.21
CA ASN A 58 -12.21 -13.12 -15.66
C ASN A 58 -11.10 -13.25 -14.60
N LYS A 59 -11.50 -13.29 -13.31
CA LYS A 59 -10.56 -13.33 -12.17
C LYS A 59 -9.63 -12.11 -12.13
N SER A 60 -10.08 -10.95 -12.56
CA SER A 60 -9.38 -9.67 -12.43
C SER A 60 -9.59 -9.07 -11.01
N PRO A 61 -8.85 -8.02 -10.65
CA PRO A 61 -9.17 -7.19 -9.49
C PRO A 61 -10.60 -6.63 -9.57
N GLU A 62 -11.31 -6.60 -8.44
CA GLU A 62 -12.70 -6.15 -8.39
C GLU A 62 -12.83 -4.68 -8.03
N PHE A 63 -11.97 -4.17 -7.14
CA PHE A 63 -12.14 -2.85 -6.54
C PHE A 63 -11.46 -1.75 -7.33
N SER A 64 -12.18 -0.64 -7.55
CA SER A 64 -11.63 0.57 -8.17
C SER A 64 -10.89 1.45 -7.15
N PHE A 65 -11.33 1.47 -5.89
CA PHE A 65 -10.72 2.23 -4.82
C PHE A 65 -10.62 1.39 -3.55
N MET A 66 -9.42 1.29 -2.98
CA MET A 66 -9.16 0.37 -1.87
C MET A 66 -8.15 0.90 -0.87
N VAL A 67 -8.31 0.55 0.40
CA VAL A 67 -7.34 0.83 1.46
C VAL A 67 -6.34 -0.31 1.56
N LEU A 68 -5.05 0.01 1.48
CA LEU A 68 -3.97 -0.97 1.52
C LEU A 68 -2.81 -0.43 2.38
N GLY A 69 -2.28 -1.26 3.28
CA GLY A 69 -1.01 -1.02 3.96
C GLY A 69 0.12 -1.79 3.29
N TRP A 70 1.29 -1.19 3.23
CA TRP A 70 2.49 -1.84 2.69
C TRP A 70 3.73 -1.44 3.49
N GLY A 71 4.54 -2.42 3.86
CA GLY A 71 5.84 -2.20 4.49
C GLY A 71 6.99 -2.45 3.51
N ALA A 72 8.03 -1.64 3.57
CA ALA A 72 9.25 -1.82 2.80
C ALA A 72 10.19 -2.80 3.53
N GLY A 73 10.00 -4.10 3.35
CA GLY A 73 10.75 -5.14 4.07
C GLY A 73 12.27 -5.14 3.82
N SER A 74 12.72 -4.49 2.75
CA SER A 74 14.15 -4.27 2.44
C SER A 74 14.71 -2.97 3.04
N GLY A 75 13.87 -2.14 3.68
CA GLY A 75 14.26 -0.81 4.16
C GLY A 75 14.38 0.25 3.07
N GLU A 76 14.03 -0.08 1.82
CA GLU A 76 14.05 0.84 0.68
C GLU A 76 12.79 0.70 -0.20
N ALA A 77 12.58 1.64 -1.12
CA ALA A 77 11.37 1.73 -1.93
C ALA A 77 11.25 0.66 -3.04
N SER A 78 12.28 -0.14 -3.31
CA SER A 78 12.25 -1.12 -4.41
C SER A 78 11.13 -2.14 -4.28
N SER A 79 10.90 -2.65 -3.07
CA SER A 79 9.85 -3.64 -2.80
C SER A 79 8.44 -3.10 -3.06
N PRO A 80 8.00 -1.96 -2.48
CA PRO A 80 6.68 -1.41 -2.76
C PRO A 80 6.52 -0.95 -4.22
N LEU A 81 7.51 -0.30 -4.82
CA LEU A 81 7.45 0.13 -6.21
C LEU A 81 7.26 -1.07 -7.17
N ARG A 82 8.08 -2.11 -7.01
CA ARG A 82 7.98 -3.32 -7.81
C ARG A 82 6.63 -4.01 -7.66
N ALA A 83 6.09 -4.08 -6.45
CA ALA A 83 4.88 -4.83 -6.17
C ALA A 83 3.60 -4.08 -6.53
N LEU A 84 3.54 -2.77 -6.26
CA LEU A 84 2.33 -1.96 -6.32
C LEU A 84 2.22 -1.10 -7.58
N LEU A 85 3.34 -0.62 -8.12
CA LEU A 85 3.38 0.46 -9.11
C LEU A 85 4.00 0.07 -10.45
N HIS A 86 4.81 -0.99 -10.50
CA HIS A 86 5.22 -1.56 -11.79
C HIS A 86 4.01 -2.14 -12.53
N THR A 87 3.96 -1.98 -13.83
CA THR A 87 2.97 -2.66 -14.69
C THR A 87 2.89 -4.14 -14.35
N TYR A 88 1.66 -4.66 -14.24
CA TYR A 88 1.47 -6.08 -13.94
C TYR A 88 1.99 -6.94 -15.08
N ASP A 89 3.03 -7.71 -14.79
CA ASP A 89 3.60 -8.69 -15.69
C ASP A 89 3.92 -9.99 -14.93
N LYS A 90 3.14 -11.02 -15.22
CA LYS A 90 3.28 -12.33 -14.58
C LYS A 90 4.58 -13.02 -15.01
N SER A 91 5.07 -12.79 -16.24
CA SER A 91 6.22 -13.50 -16.80
C SER A 91 7.52 -13.15 -16.06
N ILE A 92 7.65 -11.91 -15.62
CA ILE A 92 8.81 -11.40 -14.85
C ILE A 92 8.51 -11.18 -13.39
N GLY A 93 7.27 -11.49 -12.93
CA GLY A 93 6.87 -11.40 -11.53
C GLY A 93 6.71 -9.98 -10.99
N MET A 94 6.49 -8.99 -11.86
CA MET A 94 6.30 -7.59 -11.51
C MET A 94 4.83 -7.23 -11.31
N GLY A 95 4.56 -6.18 -10.54
CA GLY A 95 3.22 -5.63 -10.33
C GLY A 95 2.23 -6.58 -9.65
N ARG A 96 2.69 -7.55 -8.88
CA ARG A 96 1.83 -8.61 -8.28
C ARG A 96 0.72 -8.07 -7.37
N ALA A 97 0.95 -6.94 -6.73
CA ALA A 97 -0.01 -6.27 -5.87
C ALA A 97 -0.61 -5.01 -6.51
N ASN A 98 -0.29 -4.73 -7.76
CA ASN A 98 -0.85 -3.64 -8.55
C ASN A 98 -2.29 -3.97 -8.98
N ARG A 99 -3.20 -3.86 -8.03
CA ARG A 99 -4.62 -4.16 -8.23
C ARG A 99 -5.34 -3.06 -8.99
N GLY A 100 -4.87 -1.83 -8.88
CA GLY A 100 -5.37 -0.68 -9.66
C GLY A 100 -4.94 -0.69 -11.12
N ARG A 101 -4.06 -1.62 -11.52
CA ARG A 101 -3.54 -1.73 -12.91
C ARG A 101 -2.86 -0.45 -13.41
N HIS A 102 -2.23 0.29 -12.49
CA HIS A 102 -1.32 1.37 -12.87
C HIS A 102 -0.29 0.85 -13.88
N SER A 103 0.01 1.64 -14.90
CA SER A 103 0.99 1.28 -15.93
C SER A 103 1.66 2.56 -16.46
N ASP A 104 2.97 2.60 -16.34
CA ASP A 104 3.81 3.67 -16.88
C ASP A 104 5.17 3.08 -17.29
N PRO A 105 5.48 3.04 -18.60
CA PRO A 105 6.73 2.48 -19.11
C PRO A 105 7.99 3.19 -18.61
N VAL A 106 7.91 4.46 -18.22
CA VAL A 106 9.04 5.20 -17.65
C VAL A 106 9.31 4.70 -16.24
N VAL A 107 8.25 4.58 -15.43
CA VAL A 107 8.33 4.04 -14.07
C VAL A 107 8.85 2.61 -14.09
N ASP A 108 8.35 1.77 -15.00
CA ASP A 108 8.79 0.39 -15.14
C ASP A 108 10.29 0.27 -15.41
N LYS A 109 10.81 1.09 -16.34
CA LYS A 109 12.25 1.12 -16.67
C LYS A 109 13.10 1.59 -15.50
N LEU A 110 12.66 2.62 -14.76
CA LEU A 110 13.37 3.11 -13.58
C LEU A 110 13.44 2.04 -12.49
N ILE A 111 12.33 1.36 -12.21
CA ILE A 111 12.28 0.27 -11.23
C ILE A 111 13.22 -0.87 -11.65
N GLN A 112 13.14 -1.33 -12.89
CA GLN A 112 13.99 -2.41 -13.39
C GLN A 112 15.48 -2.04 -13.35
N LYS A 113 15.83 -0.81 -13.74
CA LYS A 113 17.19 -0.30 -13.63
C LYS A 113 17.67 -0.25 -12.20
N ALA A 114 16.83 0.24 -11.26
CA ALA A 114 17.17 0.28 -9.84
C ALA A 114 17.45 -1.12 -9.28
N LEU A 115 16.65 -2.12 -9.65
CA LEU A 115 16.82 -3.51 -9.21
C LEU A 115 18.15 -4.13 -9.69
N GLY A 116 18.69 -3.68 -10.81
CA GLY A 116 19.99 -4.10 -11.33
C GLY A 116 21.19 -3.23 -10.89
N THR A 117 20.95 -2.14 -10.12
CA THR A 117 21.99 -1.20 -9.69
C THR A 117 22.48 -1.58 -8.30
N VAL A 118 23.78 -1.90 -8.18
CA VAL A 118 24.42 -2.29 -6.92
C VAL A 118 24.80 -1.08 -6.07
N ASP A 119 25.26 0.00 -6.68
CA ASP A 119 25.58 1.25 -5.98
C ASP A 119 24.33 1.82 -5.31
N SER A 120 24.39 2.03 -4.00
CA SER A 120 23.23 2.42 -3.19
C SER A 120 22.73 3.83 -3.50
N ASP A 121 23.64 4.76 -3.81
CA ASP A 121 23.28 6.15 -4.07
C ASP A 121 22.63 6.28 -5.45
N ALA A 122 23.20 5.63 -6.46
CA ALA A 122 22.61 5.58 -7.80
C ALA A 122 21.24 4.88 -7.79
N ARG A 123 21.12 3.77 -7.05
CA ARG A 123 19.86 3.07 -6.86
C ARG A 123 18.84 3.94 -6.15
N GLY A 124 19.23 4.63 -5.08
CA GLY A 124 18.39 5.55 -4.34
C GLY A 124 17.79 6.66 -5.22
N LYS A 125 18.59 7.24 -6.11
CA LYS A 125 18.13 8.26 -7.08
C LYS A 125 17.09 7.72 -8.04
N LEU A 126 17.31 6.52 -8.58
CA LEU A 126 16.35 5.87 -9.49
C LEU A 126 15.02 5.55 -8.79
N LEU A 127 15.07 5.07 -7.54
CA LEU A 127 13.86 4.79 -6.74
C LEU A 127 13.12 6.08 -6.36
N ALA A 128 13.83 7.16 -6.05
CA ALA A 128 13.24 8.46 -5.77
C ALA A 128 12.51 9.01 -7.00
N GLU A 129 13.14 8.96 -8.18
CA GLU A 129 12.53 9.40 -9.43
C GLU A 129 11.30 8.56 -9.78
N ALA A 130 11.38 7.22 -9.66
CA ALA A 130 10.24 6.33 -9.88
C ALA A 130 9.09 6.64 -8.91
N THR A 131 9.39 6.96 -7.66
CA THR A 131 8.38 7.34 -6.66
C THR A 131 7.73 8.69 -7.01
N GLU A 132 8.53 9.70 -7.37
CA GLU A 132 8.01 11.02 -7.74
C GLU A 132 7.04 10.92 -8.93
N ILE A 133 7.38 10.13 -9.94
CA ILE A 133 6.51 9.97 -11.10
C ILE A 133 5.26 9.17 -10.73
N SER A 134 5.42 7.99 -10.14
CA SER A 134 4.29 7.07 -9.93
C SER A 134 3.33 7.50 -8.84
N VAL A 135 3.82 8.16 -7.79
CA VAL A 135 3.01 8.65 -6.66
C VAL A 135 2.69 10.12 -6.81
N GLY A 136 3.68 10.96 -7.10
CA GLY A 136 3.52 12.41 -7.12
C GLY A 136 2.84 12.95 -8.37
N LYS A 137 3.04 12.33 -9.54
CA LYS A 137 2.48 12.81 -10.83
C LYS A 137 1.33 11.94 -11.32
N ASN A 138 1.47 10.62 -11.24
CA ASN A 138 0.49 9.67 -11.79
C ASN A 138 -0.57 9.21 -10.79
N TYR A 139 -0.38 9.51 -9.50
CA TYR A 139 -1.30 9.11 -8.43
C TYR A 139 -1.64 7.61 -8.43
N GLY A 140 -0.66 6.76 -8.75
CA GLY A 140 -0.83 5.31 -8.78
C GLY A 140 -1.21 4.72 -7.41
N VAL A 141 -0.79 5.39 -6.34
CA VAL A 141 -1.30 5.25 -4.97
C VAL A 141 -1.39 6.63 -4.32
N ILE A 142 -2.29 6.76 -3.36
CA ILE A 142 -2.44 7.98 -2.53
C ILE A 142 -1.95 7.64 -1.13
N PRO A 143 -0.76 8.12 -0.70
CA PRO A 143 -0.26 7.91 0.65
C PRO A 143 -1.17 8.61 1.67
N ILE A 144 -1.52 7.92 2.75
CA ILE A 144 -2.41 8.45 3.79
C ILE A 144 -1.59 8.79 5.04
N HIS A 145 -0.89 7.81 5.61
CA HIS A 145 -0.10 7.95 6.82
C HIS A 145 0.90 6.81 6.98
N TYR A 146 1.87 7.00 7.86
CA TYR A 146 2.67 5.91 8.40
C TYR A 146 1.96 5.34 9.63
N GLN A 147 1.77 4.00 9.66
CA GLN A 147 1.16 3.33 10.79
C GLN A 147 2.09 3.39 12.01
N MET A 148 1.54 3.77 13.17
CA MET A 148 2.25 3.70 14.45
C MET A 148 1.89 2.39 15.15
N ASN A 149 2.89 1.55 15.41
CA ASN A 149 2.73 0.34 16.18
C ASN A 149 3.07 0.61 17.66
N THR A 150 2.25 0.08 18.56
CA THR A 150 2.45 0.21 20.00
C THR A 150 2.55 -1.18 20.63
N TRP A 151 3.40 -1.32 21.63
CA TRP A 151 3.56 -2.52 22.41
C TRP A 151 3.34 -2.20 23.89
N ALA A 152 2.70 -3.12 24.60
CA ALA A 152 2.56 -3.08 26.04
C ALA A 152 3.18 -4.35 26.64
N ALA A 153 3.92 -4.20 27.73
CA ALA A 153 4.53 -5.30 28.46
C ALA A 153 4.42 -5.06 29.97
N LYS A 154 4.65 -6.10 30.78
CA LYS A 154 4.81 -5.94 32.23
C LYS A 154 5.97 -5.00 32.51
N SER A 155 5.94 -4.26 33.63
CA SER A 155 7.00 -3.33 34.03
C SER A 155 8.37 -4.00 34.22
N SER A 156 8.40 -5.32 34.49
CA SER A 156 9.62 -6.11 34.57
C SER A 156 10.18 -6.52 33.20
N CYS A 157 9.49 -6.21 32.10
CA CYS A 157 9.90 -6.56 30.74
C CYS A 157 10.20 -5.32 29.92
N SER A 158 11.19 -5.41 29.05
CA SER A 158 11.49 -4.43 28.00
C SER A 158 11.43 -5.09 26.62
N TYR A 159 10.96 -4.36 25.64
CA TYR A 159 10.91 -4.80 24.24
C TYR A 159 11.54 -3.76 23.33
N THR A 160 12.44 -4.19 22.44
CA THR A 160 13.01 -3.29 21.42
C THR A 160 12.24 -3.44 20.12
N PRO A 161 11.45 -2.43 19.70
CA PRO A 161 10.70 -2.46 18.46
C PRO A 161 11.61 -2.57 17.23
N ARG A 162 11.11 -3.23 16.20
CA ARG A 162 11.80 -3.36 14.91
C ARG A 162 11.14 -2.47 13.86
N THR A 163 11.95 -1.96 12.94
CA THR A 163 11.48 -1.13 11.81
C THR A 163 10.70 -1.94 10.77
N ASP A 164 10.85 -3.28 10.74
CA ASP A 164 10.08 -4.18 9.87
C ASP A 164 8.72 -4.59 10.47
N GLU A 165 8.31 -3.97 11.59
CA GLU A 165 7.05 -4.17 12.30
C GLU A 165 6.84 -5.59 12.88
N ARG A 166 7.83 -6.46 12.82
CA ARG A 166 7.72 -7.81 13.37
C ARG A 166 7.94 -7.81 14.87
N THR A 167 7.03 -8.45 15.60
CA THR A 167 7.20 -8.73 17.02
C THR A 167 7.89 -10.08 17.18
N ILE A 168 9.14 -10.07 17.63
CA ILE A 168 9.96 -11.28 17.77
C ILE A 168 10.36 -11.45 19.24
N ALA A 169 10.09 -12.62 19.80
CA ALA A 169 10.29 -12.91 21.23
C ALA A 169 11.73 -12.72 21.71
N THR A 170 12.74 -12.93 20.86
CA THR A 170 14.14 -12.72 21.21
C THR A 170 14.51 -11.26 21.50
N TYR A 171 13.67 -10.31 21.16
CA TYR A 171 13.83 -8.89 21.50
C TYR A 171 13.07 -8.49 22.77
N LEU A 172 12.40 -9.45 23.40
CA LEU A 172 11.76 -9.28 24.73
C LEU A 172 12.76 -9.70 25.81
N ASN A 173 13.03 -8.80 26.74
CA ASN A 173 13.89 -9.05 27.89
C ASN A 173 13.08 -8.84 29.17
N CYS A 174 12.95 -9.89 29.99
CA CYS A 174 12.25 -9.85 31.28
C CYS A 174 13.22 -10.17 32.42
N LYS A 175 13.16 -9.39 33.50
CA LYS A 175 13.90 -9.60 34.73
C LYS A 175 13.06 -10.38 35.73
#